data_a0adc196fdd11df8d4f202ca9d450724
#
_entry.id   a0adc196fdd11df8d4f202ca9d450724
#
_cell.length_a   1.000
_cell.length_b   1.000
_cell.length_c   1.000
_cell.angle_alpha   90.00
_cell.angle_beta   90.00
_cell.angle_gamma   90.00
#
_symmetry.space_group_name_H-M   'P 1'
#
loop_
_entity.id
_entity.type
_entity.pdbx_description
1 polymer ?
#
loop_
_entity_poly.entity_id
_entity_poly.type
_entity_poly.pdbx_seq_one_letter_code
_entity_poly.pdbx_strand_id
1 'polypeptide(L)'
;MVSLLLALVLSSVPSGQAVEQDYTLAYKKSVEQNKPLMVVVGAPWCPACTVLKNSTIMPMAATGELDEVSVAVINKDDDPELVEQLTKGEKMLPQIIMFTKNDTGGWNRQLLKGFQPKQPVRSLIRSAIAARRG
;
A
#
# COMPACT_ATOMS: atom_id res chain seq x y z
N MET A 1 21.45 33.70 39.23
CA MET A 1 21.34 32.29 38.85
C MET A 1 20.19 32.16 37.87
N VAL A 2 20.50 32.00 36.60
CA VAL A 2 19.46 31.85 35.57
C VAL A 2 19.28 30.35 35.34
N SER A 3 18.16 29.79 35.80
CA SER A 3 17.79 28.43 35.49
C SER A 3 17.36 28.35 34.03
N LEU A 4 18.19 27.77 33.22
CA LEU A 4 17.88 27.44 31.82
C LEU A 4 16.97 26.22 31.85
N LEU A 5 15.68 26.42 31.80
CA LEU A 5 14.69 25.36 31.51
C LEU A 5 14.84 25.01 30.03
N LEU A 6 15.60 23.97 29.77
CA LEU A 6 15.65 23.34 28.45
C LEU A 6 14.32 22.65 28.22
N ALA A 7 13.40 23.32 27.56
CA ALA A 7 12.15 22.70 27.10
C ALA A 7 12.53 21.71 26.00
N LEU A 8 12.54 20.44 26.34
CA LEU A 8 12.63 19.34 25.39
C LEU A 8 11.32 19.32 24.59
N VAL A 9 11.32 19.98 23.45
CA VAL A 9 10.21 19.85 22.50
C VAL A 9 10.32 18.45 21.92
N LEU A 10 9.58 17.54 22.49
CA LEU A 10 9.31 16.24 21.88
C LEU A 10 8.49 16.50 20.61
N SER A 11 9.19 16.66 19.50
CA SER A 11 8.56 16.61 18.19
C SER A 11 8.02 15.21 18.00
N SER A 12 6.75 15.02 18.33
CA SER A 12 6.06 13.80 17.92
C SER A 12 5.98 13.82 16.39
N VAL A 13 6.87 13.07 15.75
CA VAL A 13 6.76 12.78 14.33
C VAL A 13 5.45 12.01 14.16
N PRO A 14 4.47 12.51 13.39
CA PRO A 14 3.27 11.72 13.14
C PRO A 14 3.73 10.43 12.49
N SER A 15 3.38 9.29 13.10
CA SER A 15 3.60 8.00 12.50
C SER A 15 2.92 8.04 11.13
N GLY A 16 3.72 7.95 10.04
CA GLY A 16 3.21 7.99 8.69
C GLY A 16 2.08 6.98 8.54
N GLN A 17 0.99 7.39 7.91
CA GLN A 17 -0.10 6.48 7.66
C GLN A 17 0.42 5.29 6.88
N ALA A 18 0.19 4.07 7.36
CA ALA A 18 0.59 2.85 6.68
C ALA A 18 -0.14 2.67 5.34
N VAL A 19 -1.26 3.37 5.16
CA VAL A 19 -2.11 3.30 3.97
C VAL A 19 -2.37 4.71 3.46
N GLU A 20 -2.03 4.93 2.19
CA GLU A 20 -2.27 6.20 1.48
C GLU A 20 -3.51 6.09 0.61
N GLN A 21 -4.24 7.19 0.44
CA GLN A 21 -5.33 7.29 -0.52
C GLN A 21 -4.86 7.88 -1.86
N ASP A 22 -3.64 8.35 -1.91
CA ASP A 22 -3.03 8.95 -3.09
C ASP A 22 -1.95 8.01 -3.64
N TYR A 23 -2.15 7.56 -4.88
CA TYR A 23 -1.19 6.69 -5.57
C TYR A 23 0.19 7.35 -5.70
N THR A 24 0.23 8.63 -6.04
CA THR A 24 1.50 9.35 -6.24
C THR A 24 2.34 9.38 -4.96
N LEU A 25 1.71 9.62 -3.82
CA LEU A 25 2.39 9.59 -2.52
C LEU A 25 2.90 8.19 -2.18
N ALA A 26 2.10 7.16 -2.41
CA ALA A 26 2.51 5.78 -2.15
C ALA A 26 3.65 5.35 -3.09
N TYR A 27 3.59 5.72 -4.36
CA TYR A 27 4.66 5.47 -5.32
C TYR A 27 5.97 6.14 -4.90
N LYS A 28 5.91 7.42 -4.54
CA LYS A 28 7.07 8.18 -4.06
C LYS A 28 7.69 7.52 -2.84
N LYS A 29 6.88 7.14 -1.87
CA LYS A 29 7.31 6.42 -0.67
C LYS A 29 8.01 5.09 -1.01
N SER A 30 7.43 4.33 -1.93
CA SER A 30 8.00 3.08 -2.42
C SER A 30 9.42 3.27 -2.97
N VAL A 31 9.60 4.28 -3.81
CA VAL A 31 10.90 4.59 -4.40
C VAL A 31 11.90 5.11 -3.36
N GLU A 32 11.51 6.06 -2.54
CA GLU A 32 12.40 6.69 -1.55
C GLU A 32 12.82 5.73 -0.44
N GLN A 33 11.93 4.84 -0.01
CA GLN A 33 12.17 3.90 1.08
C GLN A 33 12.55 2.49 0.60
N ASN A 34 12.66 2.30 -0.72
CA ASN A 34 12.95 1.01 -1.33
C ASN A 34 12.01 -0.11 -0.85
N LYS A 35 10.73 0.16 -0.90
CA LYS A 35 9.67 -0.78 -0.51
C LYS A 35 8.88 -1.23 -1.73
N PRO A 36 8.36 -2.47 -1.75
CA PRO A 36 7.35 -2.83 -2.74
C PRO A 36 6.13 -1.92 -2.65
N LEU A 37 5.45 -1.72 -3.78
CA LEU A 37 4.22 -0.91 -3.85
C LEU A 37 3.02 -1.83 -4.00
N MET A 38 2.11 -1.77 -3.03
CA MET A 38 0.86 -2.52 -3.07
C MET A 38 -0.29 -1.55 -3.33
N VAL A 39 -0.98 -1.75 -4.43
CA VAL A 39 -2.13 -0.92 -4.82
C VAL A 39 -3.40 -1.74 -4.66
N VAL A 40 -4.31 -1.24 -3.83
CA VAL A 40 -5.65 -1.82 -3.65
C VAL A 40 -6.63 -0.98 -4.43
N VAL A 41 -7.22 -1.55 -5.46
CA VAL A 41 -8.18 -0.87 -6.32
C VAL A 41 -9.59 -1.28 -5.93
N GLY A 42 -10.44 -0.30 -5.65
CA GLY A 42 -11.82 -0.53 -5.30
C GLY A 42 -12.72 0.59 -5.76
N ALA A 43 -13.96 0.57 -5.29
CA ALA A 43 -14.95 1.61 -5.53
C ALA A 43 -15.91 1.69 -4.36
N PRO A 44 -16.50 2.87 -4.06
CA PRO A 44 -17.43 3.01 -2.94
C PRO A 44 -18.69 2.17 -3.06
N TRP A 45 -19.13 1.90 -4.30
CA TRP A 45 -20.32 1.12 -4.61
C TRP A 45 -20.10 -0.40 -4.63
N CYS A 46 -18.87 -0.85 -4.37
CA CYS A 46 -18.48 -2.26 -4.42
C CYS A 46 -18.48 -2.85 -3.00
N PRO A 47 -19.44 -3.71 -2.63
CA PRO A 47 -19.46 -4.30 -1.28
C PRO A 47 -18.23 -5.13 -0.94
N ALA A 48 -17.72 -5.92 -1.88
CA ALA A 48 -16.52 -6.74 -1.68
C ALA A 48 -15.27 -5.88 -1.45
N CYS A 49 -15.21 -4.69 -2.06
CA CYS A 49 -14.12 -3.73 -1.84
C CYS A 49 -14.14 -3.20 -0.41
N THR A 50 -15.31 -2.86 0.10
CA THR A 50 -15.49 -2.39 1.47
C THR A 50 -15.11 -3.49 2.48
N VAL A 51 -15.50 -4.72 2.23
CA VAL A 51 -15.15 -5.86 3.10
C VAL A 51 -13.65 -6.11 3.09
N LEU A 52 -13.01 -6.08 1.93
CA LEU A 52 -11.55 -6.22 1.82
C LEU A 52 -10.83 -5.15 2.64
N LYS A 53 -11.23 -3.90 2.46
CA LYS A 53 -10.61 -2.78 3.18
C LYS A 53 -10.77 -2.95 4.69
N ASN A 54 -11.98 -3.20 5.17
CA ASN A 54 -12.30 -3.19 6.59
C ASN A 54 -11.88 -4.48 7.31
N SER A 55 -11.89 -5.63 6.64
CA SER A 55 -11.60 -6.93 7.26
C SER A 55 -10.18 -7.43 7.04
N THR A 56 -9.48 -6.93 6.03
CA THR A 56 -8.13 -7.39 5.69
C THR A 56 -7.11 -6.26 5.74
N ILE A 57 -7.29 -5.21 4.93
CA ILE A 57 -6.26 -4.18 4.75
C ILE A 57 -6.09 -3.33 6.01
N MET A 58 -7.15 -2.75 6.54
CA MET A 58 -7.04 -1.88 7.71
C MET A 58 -6.59 -2.60 8.97
N PRO A 59 -7.08 -3.83 9.27
CA PRO A 59 -6.53 -4.59 10.39
C PRO A 59 -5.05 -4.94 10.23
N MET A 60 -4.59 -5.28 9.05
CA MET A 60 -3.17 -5.54 8.79
C MET A 60 -2.32 -4.27 8.94
N ALA A 61 -2.84 -3.13 8.52
CA ALA A 61 -2.19 -1.84 8.74
C ALA A 61 -2.06 -1.53 10.24
N ALA A 62 -3.12 -1.78 11.01
CA ALA A 62 -3.15 -1.50 12.45
C ALA A 62 -2.14 -2.35 13.24
N THR A 63 -1.85 -3.57 12.80
CA THR A 63 -0.89 -4.48 13.46
C THR A 63 0.55 -4.34 12.97
N GLY A 64 0.82 -3.42 12.03
CA GLY A 64 2.16 -3.24 11.47
C GLY A 64 2.51 -4.23 10.35
N GLU A 65 1.61 -5.10 9.93
CA GLU A 65 1.89 -6.10 8.89
C GLU A 65 2.13 -5.46 7.51
N LEU A 66 1.74 -4.20 7.30
CA LEU A 66 1.94 -3.47 6.05
C LEU A 66 3.15 -2.52 6.07
N ASP A 67 3.93 -2.51 7.15
CA ASP A 67 5.01 -1.52 7.32
C ASP A 67 6.15 -1.69 6.31
N GLU A 68 6.37 -2.89 5.81
CA GLU A 68 7.45 -3.17 4.84
C GLU A 68 7.05 -2.93 3.38
N VAL A 69 5.81 -2.55 3.14
CA VAL A 69 5.30 -2.19 1.81
C VAL A 69 4.72 -0.79 1.83
N SER A 70 4.74 -0.13 0.68
CA SER A 70 4.02 1.12 0.50
C SER A 70 2.64 0.80 -0.05
N VAL A 71 1.58 1.24 0.62
CA VAL A 71 0.21 0.84 0.30
C VAL A 71 -0.60 2.04 -0.16
N ALA A 72 -1.24 1.91 -1.33
CA ALA A 72 -2.25 2.84 -1.80
C ALA A 72 -3.59 2.13 -1.91
N VAL A 73 -4.62 2.70 -1.29
CA VAL A 73 -6.02 2.27 -1.49
C VAL A 73 -6.69 3.34 -2.35
N ILE A 74 -6.99 3.00 -3.58
CA ILE A 74 -7.49 3.96 -4.56
C ILE A 74 -8.90 3.63 -5.02
N ASN A 75 -9.66 4.69 -5.31
CA ASN A 75 -11.00 4.60 -5.85
C ASN A 75 -10.93 4.71 -7.39
N LYS A 76 -11.43 3.69 -8.07
CA LYS A 76 -11.49 3.65 -9.53
C LYS A 76 -12.16 4.88 -10.14
N ASP A 77 -13.18 5.41 -9.48
CA ASP A 77 -13.96 6.53 -10.00
C ASP A 77 -13.21 7.88 -9.95
N ASP A 78 -12.21 7.99 -9.06
CA ASP A 78 -11.45 9.23 -8.90
C ASP A 78 -10.42 9.44 -10.02
N ASP A 79 -9.83 8.36 -10.54
CA ASP A 79 -8.85 8.44 -11.63
C ASP A 79 -8.95 7.21 -12.53
N PRO A 80 -9.96 7.17 -13.42
CA PRO A 80 -10.17 6.01 -14.29
C PRO A 80 -9.00 5.69 -15.21
N GLU A 81 -8.28 6.70 -15.71
CA GLU A 81 -7.14 6.50 -16.60
C GLU A 81 -5.97 5.83 -15.89
N LEU A 82 -5.64 6.27 -14.69
CA LEU A 82 -4.60 5.66 -13.88
C LEU A 82 -4.96 4.20 -13.56
N VAL A 83 -6.19 3.95 -13.17
CA VAL A 83 -6.66 2.60 -12.83
C VAL A 83 -6.60 1.69 -14.05
N GLU A 84 -6.97 2.16 -15.22
CA GLU A 84 -6.85 1.38 -16.47
C GLU A 84 -5.40 0.95 -16.72
N GLN A 85 -4.45 1.84 -16.51
CA GLN A 85 -3.02 1.56 -16.66
C GLN A 85 -2.54 0.56 -15.61
N LEU A 86 -2.91 0.73 -14.35
CA LEU A 86 -2.49 -0.14 -13.27
C LEU A 86 -3.07 -1.55 -13.38
N THR A 87 -4.33 -1.65 -13.78
CA THR A 87 -5.06 -2.92 -13.88
C THR A 87 -4.87 -3.62 -15.22
N LYS A 88 -4.29 -2.96 -16.20
CA LYS A 88 -4.16 -3.44 -17.58
C LYS A 88 -5.50 -3.88 -18.17
N GLY A 89 -6.54 -3.12 -17.90
CA GLY A 89 -7.88 -3.39 -18.40
C GLY A 89 -8.67 -4.44 -17.64
N GLU A 90 -8.13 -5.03 -16.57
CA GLU A 90 -8.88 -5.94 -15.70
C GLU A 90 -9.98 -5.18 -14.98
N LYS A 91 -11.22 -5.64 -15.11
CA LYS A 91 -12.39 -4.92 -14.59
C LYS A 91 -12.93 -5.45 -13.27
N MET A 92 -12.48 -6.61 -12.83
CA MET A 92 -12.94 -7.19 -11.55
C MET A 92 -12.47 -6.31 -10.38
N LEU A 93 -13.37 -6.04 -9.44
CA LEU A 93 -13.09 -5.33 -8.19
C LEU A 93 -13.46 -6.21 -6.99
N PRO A 94 -12.72 -6.13 -5.89
CA PRO A 94 -11.46 -5.40 -5.71
C PRO A 94 -10.28 -6.09 -6.38
N GLN A 95 -9.18 -5.34 -6.54
CA GLN A 95 -7.89 -5.90 -6.98
C GLN A 95 -6.80 -5.47 -6.02
N ILE A 96 -5.85 -6.37 -5.77
CA ILE A 96 -4.61 -6.04 -5.09
C ILE A 96 -3.48 -6.27 -6.10
N ILE A 97 -2.72 -5.22 -6.40
CA ILE A 97 -1.63 -5.27 -7.35
C ILE A 97 -0.33 -4.98 -6.60
N MET A 98 0.60 -5.92 -6.63
CA MET A 98 1.92 -5.74 -6.02
C MET A 98 2.96 -5.45 -7.09
N PHE A 99 3.65 -4.33 -6.94
CA PHE A 99 4.77 -3.95 -7.78
C PHE A 99 6.06 -4.07 -7.00
N THR A 100 7.02 -4.80 -7.54
CA THR A 100 8.34 -4.99 -6.94
C THR A 100 9.40 -4.61 -7.95
N LYS A 101 10.32 -3.73 -7.55
CA LYS A 101 11.41 -3.32 -8.42
C LYS A 101 12.38 -4.47 -8.61
N ASN A 102 12.75 -4.74 -9.85
CA ASN A 102 13.70 -5.79 -10.20
C ASN A 102 15.11 -5.23 -10.42
N ASP A 103 16.10 -6.12 -10.60
CA ASP A 103 17.50 -5.76 -10.74
C ASP A 103 17.81 -4.98 -12.02
N THR A 104 16.95 -5.04 -13.01
CA THR A 104 17.15 -4.36 -14.30
C THR A 104 16.55 -2.94 -14.32
N GLY A 105 16.00 -2.47 -13.20
CA GLY A 105 15.34 -1.17 -13.10
C GLY A 105 13.86 -1.18 -13.52
N GLY A 106 13.33 -2.31 -13.95
CA GLY A 106 11.90 -2.48 -14.23
C GLY A 106 11.11 -2.88 -12.98
N TRP A 107 9.84 -3.19 -13.19
CA TRP A 107 8.92 -3.58 -12.13
C TRP A 107 8.28 -4.93 -12.44
N ASN A 108 8.28 -5.82 -11.47
CA ASN A 108 7.49 -7.04 -11.51
C ASN A 108 6.09 -6.73 -10.97
N ARG A 109 5.08 -7.38 -11.52
CA ARG A 109 3.68 -7.16 -11.17
C ARG A 109 3.01 -8.48 -10.82
N GLN A 110 2.37 -8.53 -9.65
CA GLN A 110 1.53 -9.66 -9.22
C GLN A 110 0.12 -9.14 -8.90
N LEU A 111 -0.89 -9.94 -9.19
CA LEU A 111 -2.29 -9.55 -9.09
C LEU A 111 -3.08 -10.58 -8.29
N LEU A 112 -3.84 -10.10 -7.30
CA LEU A 112 -4.90 -10.85 -6.65
C LEU A 112 -6.25 -10.21 -7.01
N LYS A 113 -7.18 -11.01 -7.50
CA LYS A 113 -8.51 -10.53 -7.91
C LYS A 113 -9.57 -10.92 -6.88
N GLY A 114 -10.49 -10.00 -6.63
CA GLY A 114 -11.59 -10.22 -5.72
C GLY A 114 -11.19 -10.10 -4.25
N PHE A 115 -12.14 -10.39 -3.38
CA PHE A 115 -11.89 -10.38 -1.95
C PHE A 115 -10.78 -11.35 -1.56
N GLN A 116 -9.89 -10.91 -0.68
CA GLN A 116 -8.81 -11.74 -0.14
C GLN A 116 -8.83 -11.70 1.38
N PRO A 117 -8.77 -12.85 2.06
CA PRO A 117 -8.45 -12.88 3.48
C PRO A 117 -6.99 -12.52 3.70
N LYS A 118 -6.55 -12.44 4.96
CA LYS A 118 -5.19 -11.96 5.29
C LYS A 118 -4.08 -12.85 4.74
N GLN A 119 -4.25 -14.17 4.71
CA GLN A 119 -3.18 -15.10 4.33
C GLN A 119 -2.66 -14.92 2.90
N PRO A 120 -3.50 -14.84 1.86
CA PRO A 120 -3.00 -14.56 0.52
C PRO A 120 -2.27 -13.22 0.42
N VAL A 121 -2.72 -12.21 1.14
CA VAL A 121 -2.05 -10.89 1.18
C VAL A 121 -0.69 -11.00 1.87
N ARG A 122 -0.60 -11.70 2.98
CA ARG A 122 0.68 -11.97 3.66
C ARG A 122 1.67 -12.70 2.75
N SER A 123 1.20 -13.70 2.02
CA SER A 123 2.04 -14.44 1.08
C SER A 123 2.56 -13.56 -0.05
N LEU A 124 1.70 -12.70 -0.57
CA LEU A 124 2.06 -11.73 -1.60
C LEU A 124 3.14 -10.75 -1.10
N ILE A 125 2.98 -10.24 0.12
CA ILE A 125 3.95 -9.34 0.75
C ILE A 125 5.30 -10.05 0.96
N ARG A 126 5.29 -11.26 1.48
CA ARG A 126 6.53 -12.05 1.69
C ARG A 126 7.26 -12.31 0.39
N SER A 127 6.54 -12.66 -0.68
CA SER A 127 7.13 -12.86 -2.01
C SER A 127 7.78 -11.59 -2.53
N ALA A 128 7.12 -10.45 -2.36
CA ALA A 128 7.62 -9.15 -2.81
C ALA A 128 8.89 -8.74 -2.05
N ILE A 129 8.91 -8.95 -0.73
CA ILE A 129 10.07 -8.64 0.11
C ILE A 129 11.25 -9.55 -0.24
N ALA A 130 11.02 -10.84 -0.43
CA ALA A 130 12.05 -11.81 -0.83
C ALA A 130 12.64 -11.46 -2.20
N ALA A 131 11.81 -11.08 -3.17
CA ALA A 131 12.24 -10.67 -4.50
C ALA A 131 13.12 -9.41 -4.46
N ARG A 132 12.81 -8.46 -3.57
CA ARG A 132 13.62 -7.25 -3.39
C ARG A 132 15.00 -7.54 -2.82
N ARG A 133 15.12 -8.55 -1.94
CA ARG A 133 16.37 -8.93 -1.28
C ARG A 133 17.25 -9.85 -2.14
N GLY A 134 16.66 -10.49 -3.11
CA GLY A 134 17.35 -11.39 -4.05
C GLY A 134 17.99 -10.65 -5.23
#